data_78e82731a5c1c472c42c85e23739ab5c
#
_entry.id   78e82731a5c1c472c42c85e23739ab5c
#
_cell.length_a   1.000
_cell.length_b   1.000
_cell.length_c   1.000
_cell.angle_alpha   90.00
_cell.angle_beta   90.00
_cell.angle_gamma   90.00
#
_symmetry.space_group_name_H-M   'P 1'
#
loop_
_entity.id
_entity.type
_entity.pdbx_description
1 polymer ?
#
loop_
_entity_poly.entity_id
_entity_poly.type
_entity_poly.pdbx_seq_one_letter_code
_entity_poly.pdbx_strand_id
1 'polypeptide(L)'
;MNNPKMQVFATRLKEIRNDNHMTQKEFAQKIGVTPAALSAYENNQKNPSVAVLQRIGENFDVSLTWLCGIAQRKSVNKVFTTYTDILEMFFDIMNIAKLNVYPTSKVEKDVNGDSVEMWGIMFSDPNLKTFLSDWQRMRGLYISGAIDQ
;
A
#
# COMPACT_ATOMS: atom_id res chain seq x y z
N MET A 1 -19.48 19.56 16.90
CA MET A 1 -18.00 19.44 17.00
C MET A 1 -17.52 18.69 15.75
N ASN A 2 -16.85 19.39 14.84
CA ASN A 2 -16.27 18.77 13.63
C ASN A 2 -15.02 17.96 14.04
N ASN A 3 -15.11 16.64 14.02
CA ASN A 3 -13.95 15.78 14.23
C ASN A 3 -13.13 15.75 12.91
N PRO A 4 -11.86 16.20 12.90
CA PRO A 4 -11.03 16.25 11.68
C PRO A 4 -10.91 14.89 10.98
N LYS A 5 -10.87 13.79 11.73
CA LYS A 5 -10.79 12.42 11.17
C LYS A 5 -12.07 12.04 10.42
N MET A 6 -13.22 12.53 10.86
CA MET A 6 -14.50 12.28 10.21
C MET A 6 -14.65 13.07 8.90
N GLN A 7 -14.02 14.24 8.82
CA GLN A 7 -13.95 15.00 7.58
C GLN A 7 -13.14 14.24 6.51
N VAL A 8 -12.02 13.63 6.90
CA VAL A 8 -11.20 12.80 6.01
C VAL A 8 -11.99 11.60 5.50
N PHE A 9 -12.71 10.91 6.38
CA PHE A 9 -13.59 9.79 6.00
C PHE A 9 -14.63 10.22 4.94
N ALA A 10 -15.37 11.29 5.20
CA ALA A 10 -16.41 11.80 4.29
C ALA A 10 -15.84 12.15 2.90
N THR A 11 -14.67 12.78 2.87
CA THR A 11 -13.97 13.13 1.62
C THR A 11 -13.56 11.88 0.85
N ARG A 12 -12.91 10.91 1.52
CA ARG A 12 -12.45 9.66 0.91
C ARG A 12 -13.61 8.77 0.46
N LEU A 13 -14.73 8.78 1.18
CA LEU A 13 -15.93 8.07 0.76
C LEU A 13 -16.49 8.61 -0.56
N LYS A 14 -16.57 9.93 -0.71
CA LYS A 14 -16.95 10.59 -1.98
C LYS A 14 -15.96 10.26 -3.10
N GLU A 15 -14.66 10.25 -2.80
CA GLU A 15 -13.60 9.88 -3.75
C GLU A 15 -13.83 8.46 -4.28
N ILE A 16 -14.02 7.46 -3.41
CA ILE A 16 -14.28 6.08 -3.84
C ILE A 16 -15.49 6.02 -4.77
N ARG A 17 -16.59 6.69 -4.40
CA ARG A 17 -17.80 6.69 -5.22
C ARG A 17 -17.57 7.31 -6.59
N ASN A 18 -16.89 8.45 -6.65
CA ASN A 18 -16.60 9.15 -7.90
C ASN A 18 -15.64 8.36 -8.80
N ASP A 19 -14.60 7.77 -8.22
CA ASP A 19 -13.62 6.94 -8.96
C ASP A 19 -14.29 5.71 -9.60
N ASN A 20 -15.36 5.19 -8.96
CA ASN A 20 -16.16 4.10 -9.50
C ASN A 20 -17.33 4.58 -10.38
N HIS A 21 -17.43 5.87 -10.69
CA HIS A 21 -18.48 6.47 -11.52
C HIS A 21 -19.91 6.16 -11.03
N MET A 22 -20.10 6.01 -9.70
CA MET A 22 -21.39 5.63 -9.10
C MET A 22 -22.18 6.84 -8.62
N THR A 23 -23.50 6.76 -8.79
CA THR A 23 -24.46 7.63 -8.09
C THR A 23 -24.53 7.27 -6.60
N GLN A 24 -25.02 8.19 -5.78
CA GLN A 24 -25.25 7.89 -4.35
C GLN A 24 -26.19 6.69 -4.15
N LYS A 25 -27.18 6.51 -5.02
CA LYS A 25 -28.14 5.39 -4.95
C LYS A 25 -27.44 4.05 -5.19
N GLU A 26 -26.64 3.94 -6.25
CA GLU A 26 -25.92 2.72 -6.61
C GLU A 26 -24.88 2.35 -5.55
N PHE A 27 -24.10 3.34 -5.09
CA PHE A 27 -23.10 3.12 -4.05
C PHE A 27 -23.74 2.69 -2.73
N ALA A 28 -24.83 3.36 -2.30
CA ALA A 28 -25.58 3.00 -1.10
C ALA A 28 -26.09 1.56 -1.16
N GLN A 29 -26.65 1.16 -2.31
CA GLN A 29 -27.12 -0.21 -2.54
C GLN A 29 -25.97 -1.22 -2.41
N LYS A 30 -24.80 -0.92 -3.00
CA LYS A 30 -23.63 -1.80 -2.98
C LYS A 30 -23.10 -2.04 -1.56
N ILE A 31 -23.10 -1.03 -0.71
CA ILE A 31 -22.65 -1.15 0.69
C ILE A 31 -23.78 -1.47 1.68
N GLY A 32 -25.02 -1.70 1.18
CA GLY A 32 -26.17 -2.11 1.99
C GLY A 32 -26.68 -1.04 2.97
N VAL A 33 -26.75 0.22 2.52
CA VAL A 33 -27.31 1.34 3.28
C VAL A 33 -28.35 2.09 2.43
N THR A 34 -29.11 2.98 3.05
CA THR A 34 -30.02 3.88 2.32
C THR A 34 -29.23 5.03 1.67
N PRO A 35 -29.70 5.60 0.55
CA PRO A 35 -29.10 6.80 -0.05
C PRO A 35 -29.02 7.99 0.93
N ALA A 36 -30.02 8.14 1.80
CA ALA A 36 -30.03 9.18 2.83
C ALA A 36 -28.92 8.96 3.88
N ALA A 37 -28.67 7.70 4.27
CA ALA A 37 -27.56 7.38 5.18
C ALA A 37 -26.20 7.65 4.52
N LEU A 38 -26.02 7.27 3.26
CA LEU A 38 -24.80 7.57 2.50
C LEU A 38 -24.56 9.07 2.40
N SER A 39 -25.61 9.84 2.04
CA SER A 39 -25.54 11.30 1.99
C SER A 39 -25.11 11.89 3.35
N ALA A 40 -25.64 11.38 4.45
CA ALA A 40 -25.24 11.81 5.79
C ALA A 40 -23.77 11.47 6.10
N TYR A 41 -23.25 10.32 5.66
CA TYR A 41 -21.84 9.96 5.79
C TYR A 41 -20.94 10.88 4.97
N GLU A 42 -21.28 11.12 3.69
CA GLU A 42 -20.52 11.98 2.79
C GLU A 42 -20.51 13.46 3.21
N ASN A 43 -21.48 13.89 4.00
CA ASN A 43 -21.58 15.25 4.53
C ASN A 43 -21.11 15.37 6.00
N ASN A 44 -20.45 14.33 6.53
CA ASN A 44 -19.94 14.30 7.90
C ASN A 44 -21.02 14.54 8.98
N GLN A 45 -22.25 14.13 8.70
CA GLN A 45 -23.40 14.28 9.62
C GLN A 45 -23.65 13.04 10.46
N LYS A 46 -23.15 11.88 10.03
CA LYS A 46 -23.34 10.59 10.70
C LYS A 46 -22.12 9.69 10.54
N ASN A 47 -21.86 8.88 11.55
CA ASN A 47 -20.79 7.87 11.51
C ASN A 47 -21.32 6.54 10.99
N PRO A 48 -20.59 5.84 10.08
CA PRO A 48 -20.92 4.48 9.71
C PRO A 48 -20.65 3.50 10.86
N SER A 49 -21.36 2.37 10.86
CA SER A 49 -21.01 1.25 11.73
C SER A 49 -19.79 0.50 11.19
N VAL A 50 -19.15 -0.31 12.05
CA VAL A 50 -18.02 -1.17 11.65
C VAL A 50 -18.42 -2.08 10.49
N ALA A 51 -19.62 -2.64 10.50
CA ALA A 51 -20.14 -3.48 9.42
C ALA A 51 -20.25 -2.74 8.07
N VAL A 52 -20.56 -1.45 8.09
CA VAL A 52 -20.58 -0.61 6.87
C VAL A 52 -19.15 -0.36 6.38
N LEU A 53 -18.21 -0.07 7.29
CA LEU A 53 -16.81 0.12 6.95
C LEU A 53 -16.21 -1.14 6.30
N GLN A 54 -16.50 -2.33 6.87
CA GLN A 54 -16.06 -3.61 6.30
C GLN A 54 -16.59 -3.81 4.87
N ARG A 55 -17.89 -3.58 4.63
CA ARG A 55 -18.48 -3.67 3.30
C ARG A 55 -17.86 -2.69 2.29
N ILE A 56 -17.49 -1.49 2.73
CA ILE A 56 -16.76 -0.54 1.86
C ILE A 56 -15.39 -1.12 1.50
N GLY A 57 -14.62 -1.61 2.48
CA GLY A 57 -13.31 -2.21 2.26
C GLY A 57 -13.35 -3.38 1.27
N GLU A 58 -14.29 -4.31 1.47
CA GLU A 58 -14.47 -5.51 0.66
C GLU A 58 -14.95 -5.22 -0.76
N ASN A 59 -15.92 -4.31 -0.93
CA ASN A 59 -16.51 -4.02 -2.25
C ASN A 59 -15.63 -3.15 -3.16
N PHE A 60 -14.71 -2.38 -2.58
CA PHE A 60 -13.92 -1.40 -3.32
C PHE A 60 -12.39 -1.59 -3.16
N ASP A 61 -11.97 -2.68 -2.52
CA ASP A 61 -10.55 -3.00 -2.27
C ASP A 61 -9.78 -1.82 -1.65
N VAL A 62 -10.36 -1.18 -0.63
CA VAL A 62 -9.76 -0.05 0.06
C VAL A 62 -9.41 -0.37 1.50
N SER A 63 -8.27 0.12 1.94
CA SER A 63 -7.82 0.00 3.33
C SER A 63 -8.74 0.78 4.28
N LEU A 64 -9.26 0.12 5.32
CA LEU A 64 -10.04 0.78 6.36
C LEU A 64 -9.22 1.84 7.12
N THR A 65 -7.93 1.60 7.31
CA THR A 65 -7.03 2.57 7.94
C THR A 65 -6.83 3.81 7.07
N TRP A 66 -6.75 3.63 5.74
CA TRP A 66 -6.78 4.75 4.82
C TRP A 66 -8.14 5.46 4.87
N LEU A 67 -9.23 4.75 4.73
CA LEU A 67 -10.59 5.32 4.73
C LEU A 67 -10.84 6.17 6.00
N CYS A 68 -10.33 5.73 7.16
CA CYS A 68 -10.43 6.44 8.43
C CYS A 68 -9.36 7.54 8.64
N GLY A 69 -8.51 7.81 7.66
CA GLY A 69 -7.48 8.86 7.75
C GLY A 69 -6.26 8.51 8.61
N ILE A 70 -6.06 7.23 8.92
CA ILE A 70 -4.93 6.75 9.74
C ILE A 70 -3.71 6.46 8.83
N ALA A 71 -3.94 5.83 7.67
CA ALA A 71 -2.90 5.52 6.69
C ALA A 71 -3.01 6.40 5.45
N GLN A 72 -1.88 6.55 4.74
CA GLN A 72 -1.81 7.31 3.49
C GLN A 72 -2.20 6.45 2.26
N ARG A 73 -2.09 5.13 2.35
CA ARG A 73 -2.32 4.21 1.23
C ARG A 73 -3.78 3.76 1.15
N LYS A 74 -4.37 3.89 -0.04
CA LYS A 74 -5.76 3.57 -0.35
C LYS A 74 -6.02 2.06 -0.43
N SER A 75 -5.19 1.32 -1.16
CA SER A 75 -5.37 -0.12 -1.38
C SER A 75 -4.68 -0.97 -0.31
N VAL A 76 -5.31 -2.10 0.04
CA VAL A 76 -4.73 -3.15 0.90
C VAL A 76 -3.74 -4.00 0.10
N ASN A 77 -4.06 -4.27 -1.16
CA ASN A 77 -3.27 -5.09 -2.07
C ASN A 77 -2.61 -4.20 -3.13
N LYS A 78 -1.40 -3.68 -2.84
CA LYS A 78 -0.64 -2.99 -3.87
C LYS A 78 -0.04 -4.01 -4.83
N VAL A 79 -0.63 -4.14 -6.02
CA VAL A 79 0.06 -4.78 -7.15
C VAL A 79 1.12 -3.78 -7.63
N PHE A 80 2.39 -4.15 -7.48
CA PHE A 80 3.50 -3.36 -8.00
C PHE A 80 3.55 -3.51 -9.51
N THR A 81 3.06 -2.51 -10.24
CA THR A 81 2.99 -2.51 -11.71
C THR A 81 3.99 -1.55 -12.35
N THR A 82 4.50 -0.59 -11.59
CA THR A 82 5.43 0.42 -12.07
C THR A 82 6.66 0.53 -11.18
N TYR A 83 7.76 1.06 -11.76
CA TYR A 83 8.95 1.42 -10.98
C TYR A 83 8.64 2.45 -9.88
N THR A 84 7.69 3.36 -10.12
CA THR A 84 7.23 4.33 -9.13
C THR A 84 6.65 3.63 -7.90
N ASP A 85 5.86 2.58 -8.10
CA ASP A 85 5.29 1.80 -6.99
C ASP A 85 6.37 1.16 -6.11
N ILE A 86 7.42 0.65 -6.74
CA ILE A 86 8.57 0.05 -6.04
C ILE A 86 9.32 1.13 -5.25
N LEU A 87 9.58 2.28 -5.87
CA LEU A 87 10.26 3.41 -5.21
C LEU A 87 9.46 3.93 -4.01
N GLU A 88 8.15 4.11 -4.13
CA GLU A 88 7.29 4.50 -3.01
C GLU A 88 7.38 3.51 -1.85
N MET A 89 7.38 2.20 -2.13
CA MET A 89 7.56 1.19 -1.09
C MET A 89 8.92 1.34 -0.39
N PHE A 90 9.99 1.59 -1.14
CA PHE A 90 11.32 1.83 -0.56
C PHE A 90 11.32 3.07 0.34
N PHE A 91 10.73 4.17 -0.11
CA PHE A 91 10.62 5.40 0.70
C PHE A 91 9.84 5.17 1.99
N ASP A 92 8.76 4.39 1.94
CA ASP A 92 8.00 4.06 3.14
C ASP A 92 8.80 3.19 4.11
N ILE A 93 9.50 2.17 3.61
CA ILE A 93 10.40 1.33 4.43
C ILE A 93 11.49 2.19 5.08
N MET A 94 12.12 3.08 4.32
CA MET A 94 13.14 4.00 4.83
C MET A 94 12.60 4.88 5.97
N ASN A 95 11.40 5.43 5.80
CA ASN A 95 10.78 6.30 6.80
C ASN A 95 10.34 5.54 8.07
N ILE A 96 9.74 4.36 7.92
CA ILE A 96 9.25 3.56 9.05
C ILE A 96 10.41 2.97 9.85
N ALA A 97 11.38 2.39 9.15
CA ALA A 97 12.52 1.71 9.77
C ALA A 97 13.70 2.66 10.08
N LYS A 98 13.59 3.96 9.72
CA LYS A 98 14.67 4.96 9.84
C LYS A 98 15.98 4.48 9.23
N LEU A 99 15.90 3.79 8.08
CA LEU A 99 17.06 3.24 7.41
C LEU A 99 17.82 4.32 6.63
N ASN A 100 19.11 4.36 6.79
CA ASN A 100 19.97 5.11 5.90
C ASN A 100 20.24 4.28 4.64
N VAL A 101 19.89 4.83 3.49
CA VAL A 101 19.97 4.18 2.18
C VAL A 101 20.85 5.02 1.27
N TYR A 102 21.80 4.37 0.62
CA TYR A 102 22.73 5.02 -0.29
C TYR A 102 22.69 4.34 -1.65
N PRO A 103 22.59 5.11 -2.77
CA PRO A 103 22.80 4.55 -4.08
C PRO A 103 24.26 4.11 -4.22
N THR A 104 24.48 2.98 -4.87
CA THR A 104 25.81 2.46 -5.18
C THR A 104 25.84 1.94 -6.60
N SER A 105 26.99 2.01 -7.26
CA SER A 105 27.21 1.32 -8.53
C SER A 105 28.45 0.45 -8.45
N LYS A 106 28.43 -0.64 -9.20
CA LYS A 106 29.54 -1.57 -9.32
C LYS A 106 29.66 -2.01 -10.78
N VAL A 107 30.89 -2.01 -11.28
CA VAL A 107 31.17 -2.55 -12.62
C VAL A 107 31.48 -4.03 -12.48
N GLU A 108 30.71 -4.86 -13.14
CA GLU A 108 30.94 -6.31 -13.25
C GLU A 108 31.08 -6.73 -14.72
N LYS A 109 31.68 -7.88 -14.95
CA LYS A 109 31.72 -8.48 -16.29
C LYS A 109 30.50 -9.37 -16.49
N ASP A 110 29.83 -9.20 -17.63
CA ASP A 110 28.75 -10.08 -18.04
C ASP A 110 29.27 -11.45 -18.53
N VAL A 111 28.35 -12.30 -18.98
CA VAL A 111 28.66 -13.64 -19.49
C VAL A 111 29.54 -13.62 -20.77
N ASN A 112 29.60 -12.49 -21.48
CA ASN A 112 30.38 -12.28 -22.69
C ASN A 112 31.76 -11.64 -22.38
N GLY A 113 31.98 -11.23 -21.12
CA GLY A 113 33.19 -10.54 -20.67
C GLY A 113 33.14 -9.02 -20.80
N ASP A 114 32.00 -8.46 -21.22
CA ASP A 114 31.82 -7.02 -21.34
C ASP A 114 31.58 -6.37 -19.97
N SER A 115 32.09 -5.15 -19.79
CA SER A 115 31.93 -4.39 -18.56
C SER A 115 30.52 -3.79 -18.50
N VAL A 116 29.72 -4.21 -17.53
CA VAL A 116 28.37 -3.70 -17.27
C VAL A 116 28.35 -2.98 -15.94
N GLU A 117 27.84 -1.74 -15.92
CA GLU A 117 27.60 -1.00 -14.69
C GLU A 117 26.29 -1.43 -14.07
N MET A 118 26.35 -2.04 -12.88
CA MET A 118 25.19 -2.42 -12.10
C MET A 118 24.92 -1.37 -11.02
N TRP A 119 23.69 -0.90 -10.94
CA TRP A 119 23.23 0.01 -9.90
C TRP A 119 22.51 -0.76 -8.79
N GLY A 120 22.74 -0.37 -7.56
CA GLY A 120 22.16 -1.01 -6.39
C GLY A 120 21.88 -0.03 -5.27
N ILE A 121 21.31 -0.56 -4.20
CA ILE A 121 21.00 0.17 -2.99
C ILE A 121 21.75 -0.49 -1.84
N MET A 122 22.48 0.32 -1.07
CA MET A 122 23.21 -0.12 0.11
C MET A 122 22.51 0.36 1.38
N PHE A 123 22.37 -0.53 2.35
CA PHE A 123 21.83 -0.26 3.66
C PHE A 123 22.93 -0.35 4.71
N SER A 124 22.96 0.59 5.65
CA SER A 124 23.95 0.61 6.74
C SER A 124 23.48 -0.08 8.02
N ASP A 125 22.24 -0.56 8.07
CA ASP A 125 21.66 -1.19 9.26
C ASP A 125 22.15 -2.64 9.44
N PRO A 126 22.76 -3.02 10.60
CA PRO A 126 23.29 -4.36 10.84
C PRO A 126 22.22 -5.46 10.88
N ASN A 127 21.00 -5.15 11.39
CA ASN A 127 19.93 -6.12 11.49
C ASN A 127 19.37 -6.44 10.09
N LEU A 128 19.22 -5.40 9.25
CA LEU A 128 18.82 -5.58 7.87
C LEU A 128 19.86 -6.36 7.07
N LYS A 129 21.16 -6.14 7.32
CA LYS A 129 22.23 -6.92 6.69
C LYS A 129 22.09 -8.41 7.02
N THR A 130 21.87 -8.74 8.29
CA THR A 130 21.67 -10.14 8.73
C THR A 130 20.42 -10.74 8.06
N PHE A 131 19.30 -10.04 8.08
CA PHE A 131 18.07 -10.47 7.42
C PHE A 131 18.28 -10.72 5.92
N LEU A 132 18.90 -9.81 5.20
CA LEU A 132 19.15 -9.96 3.76
C LEU A 132 20.09 -11.13 3.44
N SER A 133 21.08 -11.38 4.29
CA SER A 133 22.00 -12.52 4.15
C SER A 133 21.25 -13.85 4.34
N ASP A 134 20.40 -13.93 5.35
CA ASP A 134 19.56 -15.12 5.59
C ASP A 134 18.55 -15.33 4.47
N TRP A 135 17.89 -14.25 4.01
CA TRP A 135 16.97 -14.31 2.88
C TRP A 135 17.66 -14.77 1.59
N GLN A 136 18.87 -14.28 1.30
CA GLN A 136 19.64 -14.70 0.13
C GLN A 136 19.99 -16.18 0.19
N ARG A 137 20.37 -16.69 1.37
CA ARG A 137 20.63 -18.11 1.60
C ARG A 137 19.37 -18.95 1.38
N MET A 138 18.23 -18.56 1.95
CA MET A 138 16.95 -19.25 1.79
C MET A 138 16.50 -19.27 0.32
N ARG A 139 16.62 -18.13 -0.37
CA ARG A 139 16.34 -18.05 -1.80
C ARG A 139 17.22 -18.98 -2.63
N GLY A 140 18.49 -19.11 -2.29
CA GLY A 140 19.42 -20.05 -2.94
C GLY A 140 18.96 -21.51 -2.79
N LEU A 141 18.52 -21.89 -1.57
CA LEU A 141 17.99 -23.24 -1.29
C LEU A 141 16.68 -23.51 -2.06
N TYR A 142 15.80 -22.53 -2.14
CA TYR A 142 14.57 -22.62 -2.92
C TYR A 142 14.85 -22.80 -4.43
N ILE A 143 15.74 -21.97 -5.01
CA ILE A 143 16.11 -22.06 -6.44
C ILE A 143 16.78 -23.40 -6.76
N SER A 144 17.58 -23.95 -5.84
CA SER A 144 18.21 -25.27 -6.00
C SER A 144 17.26 -26.46 -5.76
N GLY A 145 16.01 -26.21 -5.37
CA GLY A 145 15.03 -27.27 -5.05
C GLY A 145 15.32 -28.02 -3.74
N ALA A 146 16.16 -27.46 -2.87
CA ALA A 146 16.48 -28.07 -1.57
C ALA A 146 15.37 -27.85 -0.53
N ILE A 147 14.48 -26.89 -0.76
CA ILE A 147 13.29 -26.60 0.05
C ILE A 147 12.13 -26.19 -0.84
N ASP A 148 10.88 -26.49 -0.42
CA ASP A 148 9.64 -26.06 -1.07
C ASP A 148 9.16 -24.71 -0.51
N GLN A 149 8.15 -24.07 -1.20
CA GLN A 149 7.52 -22.83 -0.75
C GLN A 149 6.73 -23.00 0.53
#